data_9d0c44f12e3eb1895bbac06a2ed3527d
#
_entry.id   9d0c44f12e3eb1895bbac06a2ed3527d
#
_cell.length_a   1.000
_cell.length_b   1.000
_cell.length_c   1.000
_cell.angle_alpha   90.00
_cell.angle_beta   90.00
_cell.angle_gamma   90.00
#
_symmetry.space_group_name_H-M   'P 1'
#
loop_
_entity.id
_entity.type
_entity.pdbx_description
1 polymer ?
#
loop_
_entity_poly.entity_id
_entity_poly.type
_entity_poly.pdbx_seq_one_letter_code
_entity_poly.pdbx_strand_id
1 'polypeptide(L)'
;DTVLIESQASGTPLTHELRMMGIPVVNYRPTKGRDKVTRVHSVSPVFEAGMVWAPDTIFAEEVIEECAAFPYGENDDFVDSTTQAILRFRQGNFVRLDSDEEDDEPVPKQRIYY
;
A
#
# COMPACT_ATOMS: atom_id res chain seq x y z
N ASP A 1 6.86 -3.72 13.55
CA ASP A 1 6.83 -3.83 12.08
C ASP A 1 6.03 -5.05 11.67
N THR A 2 5.42 -5.00 10.50
CA THR A 2 4.56 -6.05 10.02
C THR A 2 4.87 -6.35 8.56
N VAL A 3 4.80 -7.61 8.18
CA VAL A 3 4.95 -8.01 6.77
C VAL A 3 3.55 -8.15 6.19
N LEU A 4 3.32 -7.51 5.06
CA LEU A 4 2.05 -7.57 4.36
C LEU A 4 2.19 -8.52 3.18
N ILE A 5 1.36 -9.54 3.12
CA ILE A 5 1.41 -10.54 2.06
C ILE A 5 0.06 -10.64 1.37
N GLU A 6 0.08 -10.60 0.04
CA GLU A 6 -1.15 -10.75 -0.71
C GLU A 6 -1.67 -12.17 -0.55
N SER A 7 -2.96 -12.30 -0.25
CA SER A 7 -3.56 -13.58 0.07
C SER A 7 -3.96 -14.32 -1.20
N GLN A 8 -3.02 -15.02 -1.76
CA GLN A 8 -3.25 -15.90 -2.90
C GLN A 8 -2.57 -17.24 -2.62
N ALA A 9 -2.73 -18.16 -3.52
CA ALA A 9 -2.24 -19.53 -3.31
C ALA A 9 -0.77 -19.59 -2.88
N SER A 10 0.08 -18.79 -3.52
CA SER A 10 1.50 -18.80 -3.19
C SER A 10 1.81 -18.05 -1.91
N GLY A 11 0.95 -17.14 -1.50
CA GLY A 11 1.17 -16.36 -0.29
C GLY A 11 0.87 -17.13 0.98
N THR A 12 0.00 -18.12 0.92
CA THR A 12 -0.41 -18.86 2.12
C THR A 12 0.74 -19.67 2.76
N PRO A 13 1.51 -20.45 2.01
CA PRO A 13 2.64 -21.15 2.59
C PRO A 13 3.68 -20.19 3.17
N LEU A 14 3.95 -19.09 2.49
CA LEU A 14 4.90 -18.11 2.98
C LEU A 14 4.42 -17.47 4.28
N THR A 15 3.13 -17.17 4.37
CA THR A 15 2.54 -16.63 5.59
C THR A 15 2.77 -17.57 6.77
N HIS A 16 2.50 -18.85 6.56
CA HIS A 16 2.66 -19.85 7.62
C HIS A 16 4.13 -19.93 8.05
N GLU A 17 5.03 -19.97 7.11
CA GLU A 17 6.44 -20.07 7.41
C GLU A 17 6.96 -18.87 8.20
N LEU A 18 6.59 -17.67 7.79
CA LEU A 18 7.02 -16.47 8.50
C LEU A 18 6.45 -16.41 9.92
N ARG A 19 5.20 -16.83 10.10
CA ARG A 19 4.60 -16.86 11.42
C ARG A 19 5.31 -17.86 12.33
N MET A 20 5.75 -18.99 11.77
CA MET A 20 6.53 -19.95 12.52
C MET A 20 7.86 -19.36 12.97
N MET A 21 8.38 -18.40 12.25
CA MET A 21 9.62 -17.72 12.61
C MET A 21 9.40 -16.56 13.58
N GLY A 22 8.16 -16.32 14.01
CA GLY A 22 7.86 -15.23 14.92
C GLY A 22 7.70 -13.88 14.26
N ILE A 23 7.55 -13.84 12.96
CA ILE A 23 7.40 -12.58 12.22
C ILE A 23 5.91 -12.26 12.08
N PRO A 24 5.46 -11.07 12.49
CA PRO A 24 4.05 -10.68 12.35
C PRO A 24 3.70 -10.52 10.87
N VAL A 25 2.66 -11.21 10.43
CA VAL A 25 2.22 -11.15 9.05
C VAL A 25 0.74 -10.82 8.98
N VAL A 26 0.39 -9.90 8.09
CA VAL A 26 -1.00 -9.59 7.79
C VAL A 26 -1.24 -9.95 6.34
N ASN A 27 -2.30 -10.68 6.09
CA ASN A 27 -2.65 -11.02 4.72
C ASN A 27 -3.49 -9.90 4.12
N TYR A 28 -3.12 -9.49 2.91
CA TYR A 28 -3.85 -8.49 2.15
C TYR A 28 -4.65 -9.18 1.07
N ARG A 29 -5.92 -8.86 0.99
CA ARG A 29 -6.78 -9.43 -0.04
C ARG A 29 -7.27 -8.28 -0.93
N PRO A 30 -6.87 -8.26 -2.20
CA PRO A 30 -7.31 -7.18 -3.10
C PRO A 30 -8.82 -7.15 -3.22
N THR A 31 -9.38 -5.97 -3.35
CA THR A 31 -10.82 -5.82 -3.52
C THR A 31 -11.22 -6.38 -4.87
N LYS A 32 -12.24 -7.21 -4.85
CA LYS A 32 -12.71 -7.83 -6.06
C LYS A 32 -13.21 -6.78 -7.03
N GLY A 33 -12.88 -6.94 -8.30
CA GLY A 33 -13.31 -6.00 -9.31
C GLY A 33 -12.41 -4.79 -9.50
N ARG A 34 -11.39 -4.62 -8.67
CA ARG A 34 -10.44 -3.54 -8.85
C ARG A 34 -9.21 -4.05 -9.54
N ASP A 35 -8.86 -3.47 -10.66
CA ASP A 35 -7.65 -3.84 -11.36
C ASP A 35 -6.45 -3.04 -10.84
N LYS A 36 -5.27 -3.38 -11.33
CA LYS A 36 -4.03 -2.75 -10.88
C LYS A 36 -3.99 -1.27 -11.19
N VAL A 37 -4.46 -0.88 -12.37
CA VAL A 37 -4.47 0.52 -12.79
C VAL A 37 -5.32 1.35 -11.83
N THR A 38 -6.50 0.87 -11.49
CA THR A 38 -7.37 1.55 -10.55
C THR A 38 -6.71 1.69 -9.18
N ARG A 39 -6.03 0.65 -8.72
CA ARG A 39 -5.34 0.71 -7.42
C ARG A 39 -4.21 1.73 -7.43
N VAL A 40 -3.45 1.79 -8.52
CA VAL A 40 -2.37 2.78 -8.63
C VAL A 40 -2.95 4.18 -8.65
N HIS A 41 -4.05 4.40 -9.38
CA HIS A 41 -4.68 5.71 -9.39
C HIS A 41 -5.17 6.12 -8.00
N SER A 42 -5.59 5.17 -7.18
CA SER A 42 -6.08 5.50 -5.84
C SER A 42 -4.97 5.98 -4.91
N VAL A 43 -3.71 5.66 -5.18
CA VAL A 43 -2.59 6.11 -4.36
C VAL A 43 -1.81 7.26 -5.00
N SER A 44 -2.08 7.59 -6.25
CA SER A 44 -1.39 8.68 -6.93
C SER A 44 -1.42 10.01 -6.18
N PRO A 45 -2.53 10.40 -5.55
CA PRO A 45 -2.54 11.64 -4.79
C PRO A 45 -1.51 11.73 -3.68
N VAL A 46 -1.12 10.59 -3.11
CA VAL A 46 -0.11 10.56 -2.06
C VAL A 46 1.26 10.95 -2.64
N PHE A 47 1.55 10.49 -3.86
CA PHE A 47 2.78 10.88 -4.54
C PHE A 47 2.74 12.35 -4.95
N GLU A 48 1.61 12.81 -5.46
CA GLU A 48 1.46 14.20 -5.86
C GLU A 48 1.61 15.16 -4.68
N ALA A 49 1.20 14.74 -3.50
CA ALA A 49 1.34 15.55 -2.30
C ALA A 49 2.76 15.54 -1.74
N GLY A 50 3.68 14.80 -2.36
CA GLY A 50 5.07 14.78 -1.90
C GLY A 50 5.28 13.99 -0.63
N MET A 51 4.40 13.06 -0.33
CA MET A 51 4.47 12.30 0.92
C MET A 51 5.29 11.02 0.81
N VAL A 52 5.76 10.69 -0.39
CA VAL A 52 6.57 9.49 -0.59
C VAL A 52 8.01 9.92 -0.79
N TRP A 53 8.89 9.36 0.02
CA TRP A 53 10.31 9.69 0.00
C TRP A 53 11.10 8.46 -0.40
N ALA A 54 12.13 8.64 -1.16
CA ALA A 54 12.99 7.55 -1.60
C ALA A 54 14.43 7.85 -1.23
N PRO A 55 15.18 6.88 -0.74
CA PRO A 55 16.59 7.09 -0.47
C PRO A 55 17.35 7.15 -1.80
N ASP A 56 18.55 7.74 -1.77
CA ASP A 56 19.38 7.83 -2.95
C ASP A 56 20.15 6.52 -3.10
N THR A 57 19.47 5.49 -3.57
CA THR A 57 20.04 4.15 -3.72
C THR A 57 19.61 3.55 -5.04
N ILE A 58 20.35 2.54 -5.48
CA ILE A 58 20.03 1.85 -6.73
C ILE A 58 18.68 1.18 -6.66
N PHE A 59 18.35 0.53 -5.54
CA PHE A 59 17.08 -0.16 -5.45
C PHE A 59 15.90 0.82 -5.48
N ALA A 60 16.06 2.00 -4.93
CA ALA A 60 14.99 3.00 -4.97
C ALA A 60 14.79 3.49 -6.40
N GLU A 61 15.86 3.63 -7.17
CA GLU A 61 15.74 3.99 -8.58
C GLU A 61 15.01 2.93 -9.37
N GLU A 62 15.23 1.67 -9.07
CA GLU A 62 14.52 0.56 -9.73
C GLU A 62 13.03 0.62 -9.46
N VAL A 63 12.64 0.92 -8.23
CA VAL A 63 11.21 1.06 -7.88
C VAL A 63 10.61 2.24 -8.62
N ILE A 64 11.31 3.37 -8.63
CA ILE A 64 10.83 4.58 -9.31
C ILE A 64 10.64 4.33 -10.81
N GLU A 65 11.62 3.67 -11.45
CA GLU A 65 11.54 3.39 -12.86
C GLU A 65 10.38 2.45 -13.20
N GLU A 66 10.17 1.44 -12.37
CA GLU A 66 9.06 0.51 -12.61
C GLU A 66 7.73 1.21 -12.45
N CYS A 67 7.58 2.06 -11.43
CA CYS A 67 6.36 2.82 -11.23
C CYS A 67 6.12 3.80 -12.37
N ALA A 68 7.18 4.43 -12.87
CA ALA A 68 7.05 5.38 -13.96
C ALA A 68 6.66 4.70 -15.28
N ALA A 69 7.09 3.47 -15.49
CA ALA A 69 6.75 2.73 -16.71
C ALA A 69 5.38 2.08 -16.66
N PHE A 70 4.81 1.95 -15.47
CA PHE A 70 3.51 1.29 -15.32
C PHE A 70 2.42 2.04 -16.10
N PRO A 71 1.52 1.36 -16.81
CA PRO A 71 1.33 -0.09 -16.85
C PRO A 71 2.05 -0.78 -18.01
N TYR A 72 2.94 -0.11 -18.68
CA TYR A 72 3.54 -0.61 -19.91
C TYR A 72 4.92 -1.27 -19.74
N GLY A 73 5.45 -1.27 -18.54
CA GLY A 73 6.75 -1.89 -18.26
C GLY A 73 6.67 -3.41 -18.24
N GLU A 74 7.83 -4.05 -18.28
CA GLU A 74 7.89 -5.51 -18.27
C GLU A 74 7.47 -6.09 -16.93
N ASN A 75 7.76 -5.41 -15.85
CA ASN A 75 7.49 -5.91 -14.50
C ASN A 75 6.65 -4.91 -13.71
N ASP A 76 5.86 -5.40 -12.79
CA ASP A 76 5.04 -4.54 -11.93
C ASP A 76 5.03 -5.00 -10.47
N ASP A 77 5.98 -5.83 -10.06
CA ASP A 77 6.04 -6.35 -8.70
C ASP A 77 6.27 -5.24 -7.68
N PHE A 78 7.16 -4.30 -7.99
CA PHE A 78 7.39 -3.17 -7.09
C PHE A 78 6.19 -2.22 -7.05
N VAL A 79 5.50 -2.08 -8.16
CA VAL A 79 4.27 -1.28 -8.22
C VAL A 79 3.24 -1.89 -7.29
N ASP A 80 3.05 -3.21 -7.35
CA ASP A 80 2.07 -3.90 -6.53
C ASP A 80 2.40 -3.76 -5.04
N SER A 81 3.63 -4.01 -4.64
CA SER A 81 4.00 -3.94 -3.24
C SER A 81 3.92 -2.52 -2.69
N THR A 82 4.33 -1.54 -3.49
CA THR A 82 4.27 -0.13 -3.10
C THR A 82 2.83 0.33 -2.93
N THR A 83 1.98 -0.03 -3.88
CA THR A 83 0.56 0.34 -3.83
C THR A 83 -0.12 -0.26 -2.61
N GLN A 84 0.14 -1.53 -2.34
CA GLN A 84 -0.45 -2.20 -1.19
C GLN A 84 -0.01 -1.56 0.12
N ALA A 85 1.26 -1.20 0.23
CA ALA A 85 1.79 -0.56 1.43
C ALA A 85 1.13 0.80 1.67
N ILE A 86 1.00 1.60 0.63
CA ILE A 86 0.40 2.93 0.76
C ILE A 86 -1.08 2.82 1.13
N LEU A 87 -1.81 1.91 0.49
CA LEU A 87 -3.21 1.71 0.83
C LEU A 87 -3.38 1.30 2.29
N ARG A 88 -2.50 0.46 2.79
CA ARG A 88 -2.55 0.06 4.18
C ARG A 88 -2.30 1.23 5.12
N PHE A 89 -1.33 2.06 4.81
CA PHE A 89 -1.05 3.24 5.63
C PHE A 89 -2.23 4.20 5.62
N ARG A 90 -2.91 4.34 4.51
CA ARG A 90 -4.09 5.21 4.45
C ARG A 90 -5.25 4.63 5.24
N GLN A 91 -5.46 3.33 5.19
CA GLN A 91 -6.52 2.68 5.95
C GLN A 91 -6.29 2.82 7.45
N GLY A 92 -5.03 2.84 7.88
CA GLY A 92 -4.70 3.01 9.29
C GLY A 92 -4.57 4.46 9.72
N ASN A 93 -4.85 5.40 8.82
CA ASN A 93 -4.73 6.84 9.07
C ASN A 93 -3.30 7.30 9.36
N PHE A 94 -2.31 6.54 8.94
CA PHE A 94 -0.92 6.97 9.06
C PHE A 94 -0.57 7.97 7.96
N VAL A 95 -1.29 7.93 6.83
CA VAL A 95 -1.10 8.85 5.73
C VAL A 95 -2.45 9.49 5.45
N ARG A 96 -2.52 10.81 5.53
CA ARG A 96 -3.77 11.54 5.32
C ARG A 96 -3.53 12.67 4.33
N LEU A 97 -4.53 12.91 3.50
CA LEU A 97 -4.54 14.01 2.56
C LEU A 97 -5.57 15.03 3.02
N ASP A 98 -5.43 16.25 2.56
CA ASP A 98 -6.38 17.30 2.93
C ASP A 98 -7.82 16.91 2.56
N SER A 99 -7.99 16.21 1.45
CA SER A 99 -9.32 15.78 1.05
C SER A 99 -9.91 14.75 2.00
N ASP A 100 -9.10 14.04 2.76
CA ASP A 100 -9.60 13.05 3.70
C ASP A 100 -10.32 13.71 4.87
N GLU A 101 -9.96 14.94 5.20
CA GLU A 101 -10.58 15.62 6.31
C GLU A 101 -12.04 15.97 6.06
N GLU A 102 -12.37 16.23 4.82
CA GLU A 102 -13.74 16.52 4.48
C GLU A 102 -14.64 15.31 4.66
N ASP A 103 -14.13 14.15 4.37
CA ASP A 103 -14.90 12.94 4.50
C ASP A 103 -15.11 12.55 5.94
N ASP A 104 -14.18 12.93 6.80
CA ASP A 104 -14.27 12.57 8.20
C ASP A 104 -15.11 13.51 9.01
N GLU A 105 -15.46 14.62 8.44
CA GLU A 105 -16.08 15.64 9.16
C GLU A 105 -17.23 15.33 10.06
N PRO A 106 -18.24 14.69 9.67
CA PRO A 106 -19.36 14.50 10.56
C PRO A 106 -19.16 13.45 11.61
N VAL A 107 -18.26 12.65 11.46
CA VAL A 107 -18.14 11.57 12.32
C VAL A 107 -17.36 11.72 13.50
N PRO A 108 -16.38 12.30 13.40
CA PRO A 108 -15.41 12.38 14.34
C PRO A 108 -15.69 12.49 15.72
N LYS A 109 -16.24 13.37 16.06
CA LYS A 109 -16.32 13.66 17.34
C LYS A 109 -16.57 12.60 18.21
N GLN A 110 -17.46 11.89 18.01
CA GLN A 110 -17.78 11.05 19.01
C GLN A 110 -16.94 9.95 19.25
N ARG A 111 -16.33 9.46 18.38
CA ARG A 111 -15.66 8.34 18.63
C ARG A 111 -14.50 8.50 19.38
N ILE A 112 -14.10 9.53 19.64
CA ILE A 112 -12.97 9.71 20.19
C ILE A 112 -12.85 9.31 21.52
N TYR A 113 -13.68 9.46 22.22
CA TYR A 113 -13.51 9.21 23.44
C TYR A 113 -13.78 7.94 23.79
N TYR A 114 -13.48 7.44 23.61
CA TYR A 114 -13.70 6.31 23.93
C TYR A 114 -13.04 5.57 23.54
#